data_469bd9a0ec8b5bd82982265aef11a00a
#
_entry.id   469bd9a0ec8b5bd82982265aef11a00a
#
_cell.length_a   1.000
_cell.length_b   1.000
_cell.length_c   1.000
_cell.angle_alpha   90.00
_cell.angle_beta   90.00
_cell.angle_gamma   90.00
#
_symmetry.space_group_name_H-M   'P 1'
#
loop_
_entity.id
_entity.type
_entity.pdbx_description
1 polymer ?
#
loop_
_entity_poly.entity_id
_entity_poly.type
_entity_poly.pdbx_seq_one_letter_code
_entity_poly.pdbx_strand_id
1 'polypeptide(L)'
;MSEPSYRYNAKLAGEIEAHWQDRWETEGTFHAPNPAGPWAEPEKVDSRGEKLFVLDMFPYPSGAGLHVGHPLGYIATDTFARFNRMKGRNVLHALGYDAFGLPAEQYAVQSGQHPRVTTEHNIAIMRRQLRRLGLAHDPRRSVATVDVEFYRWTQWIFLQIFNAWFDEAANKARHIDELVEEFTSGKRPA
;
A
#
# COMPACT_ATOMS: atom_id res chain seq x y z
N MET A 1 -24.81 -3.87 43.19
CA MET A 1 -23.39 -4.15 43.53
C MET A 1 -22.57 -3.45 42.42
N SER A 2 -21.75 -2.47 42.79
CA SER A 2 -20.86 -1.82 41.80
C SER A 2 -19.83 -2.84 41.33
N GLU A 3 -19.64 -2.95 40.00
CA GLU A 3 -18.56 -3.80 39.46
C GLU A 3 -17.21 -3.34 40.02
N PRO A 4 -16.31 -4.28 40.36
CA PRO A 4 -15.00 -3.90 40.84
C PRO A 4 -14.26 -3.04 39.81
N SER A 5 -13.65 -1.95 40.26
CA SER A 5 -12.98 -0.94 39.39
C SER A 5 -11.78 -1.50 38.58
N TYR A 6 -11.29 -2.69 38.93
CA TYR A 6 -10.18 -3.36 38.27
C TYR A 6 -10.62 -4.45 37.26
N ARG A 7 -11.93 -4.63 37.03
CA ARG A 7 -12.41 -5.63 36.08
C ARG A 7 -12.20 -5.14 34.65
N TYR A 8 -11.42 -5.90 33.87
CA TYR A 8 -11.24 -5.66 32.46
C TYR A 8 -12.57 -5.89 31.72
N ASN A 9 -13.03 -4.88 30.98
CA ASN A 9 -14.27 -4.93 30.19
C ASN A 9 -14.06 -4.25 28.84
N ALA A 10 -15.03 -4.36 27.93
CA ALA A 10 -14.91 -3.84 26.58
C ALA A 10 -14.70 -2.30 26.51
N LYS A 11 -15.29 -1.54 27.46
CA LYS A 11 -15.10 -0.10 27.54
C LYS A 11 -13.65 0.24 27.90
N LEU A 12 -13.14 -0.35 29.00
CA LEU A 12 -11.76 -0.14 29.44
C LEU A 12 -10.76 -0.60 28.36
N ALA A 13 -11.02 -1.75 27.71
CA ALA A 13 -10.21 -2.22 26.58
C ALA A 13 -10.13 -1.16 25.49
N GLY A 14 -11.28 -0.64 25.05
CA GLY A 14 -11.33 0.38 24.00
C GLY A 14 -10.60 1.68 24.36
N GLU A 15 -10.65 2.11 25.62
CA GLU A 15 -9.93 3.29 26.11
C GLU A 15 -8.40 3.05 26.10
N ILE A 16 -7.95 1.89 26.55
CA ILE A 16 -6.53 1.51 26.55
C ILE A 16 -6.00 1.41 25.11
N GLU A 17 -6.72 0.73 24.24
CA GLU A 17 -6.35 0.55 22.84
C GLU A 17 -6.23 1.89 22.11
N ALA A 18 -7.21 2.79 22.27
CA ALA A 18 -7.18 4.11 21.67
C ALA A 18 -5.98 4.94 22.16
N HIS A 19 -5.74 4.94 23.48
CA HIS A 19 -4.61 5.64 24.09
C HIS A 19 -3.27 5.16 23.52
N TRP A 20 -3.05 3.85 23.41
CA TRP A 20 -1.80 3.33 22.89
C TRP A 20 -1.64 3.55 21.39
N GLN A 21 -2.71 3.48 20.61
CA GLN A 21 -2.67 3.79 19.18
C GLN A 21 -2.30 5.25 18.91
N ASP A 22 -2.89 6.20 19.68
CA ASP A 22 -2.54 7.61 19.60
C ASP A 22 -1.07 7.86 19.96
N ARG A 23 -0.59 7.18 21.00
CA ARG A 23 0.80 7.26 21.43
C ARG A 23 1.76 6.71 20.37
N TRP A 24 1.50 5.53 19.81
CA TRP A 24 2.33 4.93 18.76
C TRP A 24 2.41 5.81 17.51
N GLU A 25 1.31 6.44 17.16
CA GLU A 25 1.25 7.35 16.01
C GLU A 25 2.05 8.61 16.26
N THR A 26 1.89 9.22 17.44
CA THR A 26 2.61 10.45 17.84
C THR A 26 4.12 10.21 17.97
N GLU A 27 4.54 9.10 18.57
CA GLU A 27 5.94 8.75 18.77
C GLU A 27 6.59 8.13 17.50
N GLY A 28 5.80 7.81 16.48
CA GLY A 28 6.31 7.11 15.29
C GLY A 28 6.89 5.73 15.61
N THR A 29 6.30 5.01 16.57
CA THR A 29 6.84 3.75 17.12
C THR A 29 7.14 2.71 16.05
N PHE A 30 6.32 2.65 15.00
CA PHE A 30 6.47 1.69 13.90
C PHE A 30 7.09 2.27 12.64
N HIS A 31 7.59 3.48 12.70
CA HIS A 31 8.27 4.12 11.57
C HIS A 31 9.57 3.38 11.22
N ALA A 32 9.74 3.07 9.93
CA ALA A 32 10.99 2.54 9.40
C ALA A 32 11.84 3.70 8.86
N PRO A 33 13.05 3.94 9.42
CA PRO A 33 13.92 5.03 8.99
C PRO A 33 14.50 4.76 7.61
N ASN A 34 14.74 5.84 6.84
CA ASN A 34 15.51 5.81 5.61
C ASN A 34 16.97 6.23 5.86
N PRO A 35 17.94 5.69 5.10
CA PRO A 35 19.31 6.17 5.16
C PRO A 35 19.47 7.56 4.52
N ALA A 36 18.60 7.93 3.57
CA ALA A 36 18.61 9.20 2.85
C ALA A 36 17.24 9.56 2.32
N GLY A 37 17.05 10.79 1.86
CA GLY A 37 15.82 11.28 1.24
C GLY A 37 14.70 11.55 2.25
N PRO A 38 13.42 11.45 1.83
CA PRO A 38 12.29 11.61 2.74
C PRO A 38 12.38 10.63 3.91
N TRP A 39 12.10 11.12 5.12
CA TRP A 39 12.18 10.35 6.37
C TRP A 39 13.59 9.80 6.67
N ALA A 40 14.64 10.53 6.25
CA ALA A 40 16.02 10.17 6.55
C ALA A 40 16.30 10.28 8.06
N GLU A 41 16.72 9.17 8.64
CA GLU A 41 17.19 9.05 10.02
C GLU A 41 18.37 8.06 10.02
N PRO A 42 19.51 8.44 9.40
CA PRO A 42 20.63 7.52 9.16
C PRO A 42 21.16 6.90 10.46
N GLU A 43 21.22 7.67 11.55
CA GLU A 43 21.65 7.18 12.85
C GLU A 43 20.75 6.04 13.40
N LYS A 44 19.46 6.08 13.09
CA LYS A 44 18.53 5.00 13.46
C LYS A 44 18.66 3.79 12.54
N VAL A 45 19.01 4.00 11.28
CA VAL A 45 19.29 2.88 10.35
C VAL A 45 20.52 2.11 10.81
N ASP A 46 21.60 2.83 11.14
CA ASP A 46 22.86 2.24 11.55
C ASP A 46 22.77 1.53 12.92
N SER A 47 21.91 2.01 13.80
CA SER A 47 21.70 1.41 15.13
C SER A 47 20.77 0.19 15.12
N ARG A 48 20.02 -0.04 14.04
CA ARG A 48 19.11 -1.19 13.91
C ARG A 48 19.81 -2.37 13.24
N GLY A 49 19.36 -3.59 13.55
CA GLY A 49 19.87 -4.81 12.96
C GLY A 49 19.46 -5.03 11.50
N GLU A 50 19.53 -6.27 11.08
CA GLU A 50 19.21 -6.71 9.73
C GLU A 50 17.86 -6.16 9.24
N LYS A 51 17.81 -5.68 8.00
CA LYS A 51 16.58 -5.18 7.37
C LYS A 51 15.63 -6.32 7.03
N LEU A 52 14.36 -6.13 7.38
CA LEU A 52 13.29 -7.05 7.05
C LEU A 52 12.11 -6.27 6.47
N PHE A 53 11.71 -6.62 5.25
CA PHE A 53 10.52 -6.08 4.62
C PHE A 53 9.38 -7.10 4.73
N VAL A 54 8.30 -6.71 5.41
CA VAL A 54 7.11 -7.53 5.60
C VAL A 54 5.98 -6.97 4.74
N LEU A 55 5.46 -7.83 3.87
CA LEU A 55 4.33 -7.51 2.99
C LEU A 55 3.15 -8.41 3.32
N ASP A 56 1.96 -7.89 3.12
CA ASP A 56 0.71 -8.63 3.09
C ASP A 56 -0.11 -8.21 1.88
N MET A 57 -1.12 -8.99 1.53
CA MET A 57 -2.07 -8.63 0.49
C MET A 57 -2.88 -7.41 0.96
N PHE A 58 -2.76 -6.31 0.22
CA PHE A 58 -3.49 -5.09 0.55
C PHE A 58 -4.97 -5.19 0.12
N PRO A 59 -5.89 -4.56 0.88
CA PRO A 59 -7.31 -4.68 0.63
C PRO A 59 -7.75 -3.91 -0.61
N TYR A 60 -8.80 -4.40 -1.26
CA TYR A 60 -9.50 -3.71 -2.34
C TYR A 60 -10.70 -2.92 -1.77
N PRO A 61 -10.73 -1.57 -1.88
CA PRO A 61 -11.75 -0.74 -1.27
C PRO A 61 -13.07 -0.69 -2.08
N SER A 62 -13.57 -1.86 -2.54
CA SER A 62 -14.80 -1.97 -3.33
C SER A 62 -16.08 -2.00 -2.51
N GLY A 63 -16.00 -2.18 -1.20
CA GLY A 63 -17.14 -2.34 -0.31
C GLY A 63 -17.10 -1.42 0.90
N ALA A 64 -18.10 -1.54 1.75
CA ALA A 64 -18.30 -0.71 2.95
C ALA A 64 -17.23 -0.89 4.05
N GLY A 65 -16.17 -1.64 3.79
CA GLY A 65 -15.08 -1.85 4.74
C GLY A 65 -14.46 -3.26 4.65
N LEU A 66 -13.66 -3.58 5.67
CA LEU A 66 -13.00 -4.87 5.80
C LEU A 66 -14.02 -5.99 6.11
N HIS A 67 -13.82 -7.15 5.51
CA HIS A 67 -14.50 -8.39 5.92
C HIS A 67 -13.59 -9.22 6.85
N VAL A 68 -14.14 -10.23 7.52
CA VAL A 68 -13.45 -11.04 8.53
C VAL A 68 -12.21 -11.78 8.00
N GLY A 69 -12.08 -11.99 6.70
CA GLY A 69 -10.91 -12.61 6.09
C GLY A 69 -9.67 -11.70 6.09
N HIS A 70 -9.83 -10.38 6.06
CA HIS A 70 -8.72 -9.44 6.09
C HIS A 70 -7.89 -9.52 7.38
N PRO A 71 -8.50 -9.47 8.59
CA PRO A 71 -7.73 -9.58 9.83
C PRO A 71 -6.94 -10.87 9.97
N LEU A 72 -7.38 -11.97 9.35
CA LEU A 72 -6.69 -13.26 9.45
C LEU A 72 -5.24 -13.17 8.95
N GLY A 73 -5.01 -12.60 7.76
CA GLY A 73 -3.68 -12.37 7.23
C GLY A 73 -2.94 -11.27 7.99
N TYR A 74 -3.59 -10.12 8.18
CA TYR A 74 -2.96 -8.93 8.75
C TYR A 74 -2.47 -9.12 10.19
N ILE A 75 -3.22 -9.86 11.02
CA ILE A 75 -2.79 -10.18 12.39
C ILE A 75 -1.58 -11.11 12.38
N ALA A 76 -1.54 -12.08 11.46
CA ALA A 76 -0.41 -13.01 11.35
C ALA A 76 0.88 -12.28 10.96
N THR A 77 0.83 -11.45 9.92
CA THR A 77 2.00 -10.67 9.46
C THR A 77 2.40 -9.60 10.47
N ASP A 78 1.44 -8.98 11.17
CA ASP A 78 1.71 -8.04 12.24
C ASP A 78 2.43 -8.71 13.43
N THR A 79 1.98 -9.88 13.84
CA THR A 79 2.64 -10.67 14.87
C THR A 79 4.07 -11.00 14.48
N PHE A 80 4.29 -11.42 13.24
CA PHE A 80 5.62 -11.70 12.71
C PHE A 80 6.50 -10.44 12.69
N ALA A 81 5.97 -9.31 12.25
CA ALA A 81 6.67 -8.03 12.22
C ALA A 81 7.07 -7.57 13.64
N ARG A 82 6.16 -7.62 14.60
CA ARG A 82 6.43 -7.29 16.01
C ARG A 82 7.49 -8.19 16.62
N PHE A 83 7.39 -9.49 16.43
CA PHE A 83 8.38 -10.46 16.90
C PHE A 83 9.79 -10.11 16.38
N ASN A 84 9.90 -9.80 15.09
CA ASN A 84 11.20 -9.44 14.50
C ASN A 84 11.73 -8.10 15.00
N ARG A 85 10.86 -7.10 15.25
CA ARG A 85 11.28 -5.85 15.92
C ARG A 85 11.80 -6.12 17.33
N MET A 86 11.14 -6.98 18.10
CA MET A 86 11.60 -7.37 19.45
C MET A 86 12.97 -8.08 19.41
N LYS A 87 13.32 -8.72 18.28
CA LYS A 87 14.65 -9.31 18.04
C LYS A 87 15.68 -8.29 17.54
N GLY A 88 15.34 -7.02 17.48
CA GLY A 88 16.24 -5.93 17.05
C GLY A 88 16.37 -5.74 15.55
N ARG A 89 15.57 -6.41 14.71
CA ARG A 89 15.57 -6.19 13.27
C ARG A 89 14.98 -4.84 12.88
N ASN A 90 15.50 -4.25 11.81
CA ASN A 90 14.92 -3.07 11.19
C ASN A 90 13.77 -3.48 10.27
N VAL A 91 12.55 -3.47 10.80
CA VAL A 91 11.37 -3.97 10.10
C VAL A 91 10.62 -2.83 9.41
N LEU A 92 10.51 -2.90 8.09
CA LEU A 92 9.53 -2.15 7.32
C LEU A 92 8.29 -3.05 7.12
N HIS A 93 7.16 -2.63 7.70
CA HIS A 93 5.86 -3.26 7.51
C HIS A 93 4.89 -2.21 6.99
N ALA A 94 4.42 -2.37 5.77
CA ALA A 94 3.56 -1.43 5.07
C ALA A 94 2.27 -2.11 4.60
N LEU A 95 1.22 -1.34 4.47
CA LEU A 95 -0.04 -1.74 3.88
C LEU A 95 -0.54 -0.64 2.96
N GLY A 96 -1.04 -1.02 1.79
CA GLY A 96 -1.63 -0.09 0.81
C GLY A 96 -3.08 -0.42 0.50
N TYR A 97 -3.58 0.12 -0.63
CA TYR A 97 -4.94 -0.09 -1.11
C TYR A 97 -4.91 -0.35 -2.61
N ASP A 98 -5.46 -1.50 -3.04
CA ASP A 98 -5.68 -1.78 -4.45
C ASP A 98 -7.00 -1.12 -4.88
N ALA A 99 -6.92 -0.01 -5.59
CA ALA A 99 -8.06 0.88 -5.71
C ALA A 99 -8.57 1.12 -7.14
N PHE A 100 -7.91 0.57 -8.15
CA PHE A 100 -8.42 0.51 -9.52
C PHE A 100 -9.25 -0.75 -9.74
N GLY A 101 -10.21 -0.69 -10.65
CA GLY A 101 -10.88 -1.87 -11.15
C GLY A 101 -12.34 -1.69 -11.49
N LEU A 102 -12.86 -2.66 -12.24
CA LEU A 102 -14.22 -2.70 -12.77
C LEU A 102 -15.33 -2.51 -11.71
N PRO A 103 -15.24 -3.05 -10.48
CA PRO A 103 -16.28 -2.82 -9.48
C PRO A 103 -16.47 -1.34 -9.11
N ALA A 104 -15.40 -0.57 -9.00
CA ALA A 104 -15.48 0.86 -8.72
C ALA A 104 -16.06 1.64 -9.92
N GLU A 105 -15.70 1.24 -11.14
CA GLU A 105 -16.20 1.83 -12.37
C GLU A 105 -17.68 1.54 -12.61
N GLN A 106 -18.10 0.31 -12.40
CA GLN A 106 -19.52 -0.07 -12.51
C GLN A 106 -20.39 0.66 -11.48
N TYR A 107 -19.90 0.78 -10.25
CA TYR A 107 -20.59 1.57 -9.22
C TYR A 107 -20.71 3.04 -9.62
N ALA A 108 -19.67 3.60 -10.22
CA ALA A 108 -19.68 4.97 -10.72
C ALA A 108 -20.74 5.18 -11.80
N VAL A 109 -20.85 4.25 -12.76
CA VAL A 109 -21.89 4.28 -13.78
C VAL A 109 -23.30 4.20 -13.18
N GLN A 110 -23.50 3.32 -12.20
CA GLN A 110 -24.80 3.12 -11.56
C GLN A 110 -25.21 4.30 -10.67
N SER A 111 -24.27 4.90 -9.96
CA SER A 111 -24.52 5.97 -8.99
C SER A 111 -24.42 7.37 -9.56
N GLY A 112 -23.84 7.53 -10.75
CA GLY A 112 -23.52 8.84 -11.34
C GLY A 112 -22.38 9.58 -10.61
N GLN A 113 -21.63 8.90 -9.74
CA GLN A 113 -20.51 9.50 -9.00
C GLN A 113 -19.18 9.13 -9.64
N HIS A 114 -18.22 10.07 -9.61
CA HIS A 114 -16.87 9.77 -10.06
C HIS A 114 -16.21 8.69 -9.18
N PRO A 115 -15.54 7.67 -9.76
CA PRO A 115 -14.97 6.54 -9.01
C PRO A 115 -14.07 6.95 -7.85
N ARG A 116 -13.28 8.02 -8.01
CA ARG A 116 -12.39 8.57 -6.98
C ARG A 116 -13.12 8.88 -5.68
N VAL A 117 -14.31 9.50 -5.75
CA VAL A 117 -15.06 9.91 -4.57
C VAL A 117 -15.39 8.71 -3.68
N THR A 118 -15.93 7.66 -4.28
CA THR A 118 -16.26 6.41 -3.57
C THR A 118 -15.01 5.70 -3.06
N THR A 119 -13.98 5.63 -3.89
CA THR A 119 -12.72 4.97 -3.54
C THR A 119 -12.04 5.64 -2.34
N GLU A 120 -11.89 6.96 -2.35
CA GLU A 120 -11.29 7.71 -1.24
C GLU A 120 -12.12 7.58 0.05
N HIS A 121 -13.45 7.59 -0.06
CA HIS A 121 -14.34 7.34 1.08
C HIS A 121 -14.12 5.94 1.68
N ASN A 122 -14.07 4.92 0.85
CA ASN A 122 -13.86 3.53 1.29
C ASN A 122 -12.46 3.33 1.90
N ILE A 123 -11.43 3.92 1.32
CA ILE A 123 -10.08 3.93 1.90
C ILE A 123 -10.09 4.55 3.30
N ALA A 124 -10.77 5.68 3.48
CA ALA A 124 -10.89 6.32 4.78
C ALA A 124 -11.61 5.44 5.82
N ILE A 125 -12.64 4.69 5.41
CA ILE A 125 -13.30 3.71 6.28
C ILE A 125 -12.34 2.60 6.66
N MET A 126 -11.66 1.99 5.68
CA MET A 126 -10.72 0.89 5.92
C MET A 126 -9.55 1.31 6.82
N ARG A 127 -9.01 2.52 6.65
CA ARG A 127 -7.98 3.09 7.54
C ARG A 127 -8.43 3.12 8.99
N ARG A 128 -9.66 3.59 9.25
CA ARG A 128 -10.21 3.60 10.62
C ARG A 128 -10.38 2.20 11.19
N GLN A 129 -10.83 1.24 10.37
CA GLN A 129 -11.01 -0.15 10.80
C GLN A 129 -9.65 -0.83 11.09
N LEU A 130 -8.66 -0.65 10.22
CA LEU A 130 -7.30 -1.16 10.42
C LEU A 130 -6.64 -0.56 11.67
N ARG A 131 -6.86 0.73 11.92
CA ARG A 131 -6.39 1.38 13.14
C ARG A 131 -6.99 0.71 14.38
N ARG A 132 -8.29 0.37 14.36
CA ARG A 132 -8.95 -0.32 15.49
C ARG A 132 -8.38 -1.72 15.77
N LEU A 133 -7.76 -2.36 14.79
CA LEU A 133 -7.04 -3.62 14.99
C LEU A 133 -5.66 -3.43 15.66
N GLY A 134 -5.18 -2.21 15.78
CA GLY A 134 -3.92 -1.89 16.44
C GLY A 134 -2.68 -2.42 15.69
N LEU A 135 -2.75 -2.55 14.38
CA LEU A 135 -1.67 -3.07 13.55
C LEU A 135 -0.45 -2.14 13.51
N ALA A 136 0.74 -2.72 13.49
CA ALA A 136 2.03 -2.03 13.58
C ALA A 136 2.61 -1.67 12.20
N HIS A 137 1.78 -1.16 11.29
CA HIS A 137 2.23 -0.66 10.01
C HIS A 137 2.89 0.73 10.13
N ASP A 138 3.82 1.04 9.23
CA ASP A 138 4.29 2.42 9.03
C ASP A 138 3.29 3.16 8.13
N PRO A 139 2.46 4.07 8.67
CA PRO A 139 1.40 4.72 7.90
C PRO A 139 1.94 5.65 6.80
N ARG A 140 3.19 6.10 6.91
CA ARG A 140 3.86 6.93 5.91
C ARG A 140 4.16 6.15 4.62
N ARG A 141 4.19 4.82 4.71
CA ARG A 141 4.46 3.89 3.60
C ARG A 141 3.19 3.34 2.96
N SER A 142 2.03 3.82 3.42
CA SER A 142 0.75 3.45 2.83
C SER A 142 0.58 4.15 1.49
N VAL A 143 0.28 3.38 0.44
CA VAL A 143 -0.03 3.89 -0.89
C VAL A 143 -1.37 3.34 -1.37
N ALA A 144 -2.09 4.11 -2.18
CA ALA A 144 -3.20 3.58 -2.96
C ALA A 144 -2.78 3.52 -4.44
N THR A 145 -3.19 2.49 -5.15
CA THR A 145 -2.83 2.36 -6.58
C THR A 145 -3.40 3.48 -7.43
N VAL A 146 -4.41 4.21 -6.92
CA VAL A 146 -4.99 5.44 -7.54
C VAL A 146 -4.24 6.73 -7.20
N ASP A 147 -3.20 6.68 -6.37
CA ASP A 147 -2.34 7.84 -6.15
C ASP A 147 -1.56 8.14 -7.43
N VAL A 148 -1.54 9.41 -7.85
CA VAL A 148 -0.87 9.85 -9.09
C VAL A 148 0.59 9.43 -9.10
N GLU A 149 1.28 9.57 -7.97
CA GLU A 149 2.69 9.19 -7.81
C GLU A 149 2.93 7.69 -8.00
N PHE A 150 1.89 6.88 -7.82
CA PHE A 150 1.94 5.44 -8.06
C PHE A 150 1.63 5.11 -9.52
N TYR A 151 0.43 5.46 -10.03
CA TYR A 151 -0.02 4.99 -11.34
C TYR A 151 0.66 5.66 -12.53
N ARG A 152 1.29 6.84 -12.36
CA ARG A 152 2.07 7.49 -13.44
C ARG A 152 3.13 6.56 -14.03
N TRP A 153 3.69 5.66 -13.22
CA TRP A 153 4.67 4.69 -13.69
C TRP A 153 4.07 3.60 -14.56
N THR A 154 2.85 3.17 -14.24
CA THR A 154 2.07 2.25 -15.10
C THR A 154 1.78 2.90 -16.45
N GLN A 155 1.40 4.18 -16.45
CA GLN A 155 1.20 4.94 -17.69
C GLN A 155 2.50 5.10 -18.48
N TRP A 156 3.61 5.36 -17.80
CA TRP A 156 4.92 5.44 -18.46
C TRP A 156 5.31 4.11 -19.11
N ILE A 157 5.15 2.99 -18.41
CA ILE A 157 5.41 1.65 -18.95
C ILE A 157 4.54 1.39 -20.17
N PHE A 158 3.25 1.74 -20.08
CA PHE A 158 2.33 1.62 -21.23
C PHE A 158 2.85 2.40 -22.45
N LEU A 159 3.28 3.63 -22.25
CA LEU A 159 3.83 4.46 -23.35
C LEU A 159 5.12 3.86 -23.95
N GLN A 160 5.98 3.25 -23.14
CA GLN A 160 7.16 2.55 -23.65
C GLN A 160 6.74 1.38 -24.55
N ILE A 161 5.77 0.58 -24.12
CA ILE A 161 5.25 -0.56 -24.89
C ILE A 161 4.54 -0.07 -26.14
N PHE A 162 3.69 0.95 -26.02
CA PHE A 162 2.94 1.52 -27.14
C PHE A 162 3.85 2.07 -28.24
N ASN A 163 4.96 2.70 -27.86
CA ASN A 163 5.95 3.27 -28.78
C ASN A 163 7.04 2.25 -29.21
N ALA A 164 6.82 0.97 -28.98
CA ALA A 164 7.77 -0.08 -29.33
C ALA A 164 7.17 -1.11 -30.27
N TRP A 165 8.05 -1.77 -31.00
CA TRP A 165 7.75 -3.01 -31.74
C TRP A 165 8.82 -4.05 -31.43
N PHE A 166 8.47 -5.32 -31.58
CA PHE A 166 9.43 -6.41 -31.35
C PHE A 166 10.12 -6.76 -32.65
N ASP A 167 11.44 -6.57 -32.71
CA ASP A 167 12.30 -6.98 -33.81
C ASP A 167 12.76 -8.42 -33.57
N GLU A 168 12.14 -9.37 -34.28
CA GLU A 168 12.45 -10.80 -34.16
C GLU A 168 13.89 -11.12 -34.56
N ALA A 169 14.43 -10.44 -35.59
CA ALA A 169 15.80 -10.69 -36.06
C ALA A 169 16.84 -10.24 -35.02
N ALA A 170 16.57 -9.16 -34.32
CA ALA A 170 17.45 -8.65 -33.27
C ALA A 170 17.07 -9.20 -31.89
N ASN A 171 15.93 -9.91 -31.74
CA ASN A 171 15.36 -10.44 -30.51
C ASN A 171 15.26 -9.37 -29.41
N LYS A 172 14.76 -8.18 -29.74
CA LYS A 172 14.60 -7.06 -28.81
C LYS A 172 13.50 -6.10 -29.24
N ALA A 173 12.99 -5.31 -28.25
CA ALA A 173 12.13 -4.19 -28.54
C ALA A 173 12.95 -3.03 -29.12
N ARG A 174 12.35 -2.35 -30.12
CA ARG A 174 12.88 -1.14 -30.77
C ARG A 174 11.79 -0.07 -30.82
N HIS A 175 12.18 1.19 -30.98
CA HIS A 175 11.20 2.27 -31.10
C HIS A 175 10.38 2.15 -32.39
N ILE A 176 9.08 2.44 -32.30
CA ILE A 176 8.15 2.27 -33.43
C ILE A 176 8.55 3.12 -34.64
N ASP A 177 9.16 4.29 -34.43
CA ASP A 177 9.61 5.18 -35.50
C ASP A 177 10.66 4.50 -36.41
N GLU A 178 11.49 3.61 -35.87
CA GLU A 178 12.45 2.84 -36.64
C GLU A 178 11.74 1.92 -37.66
N LEU A 179 10.63 1.30 -37.23
CA LEU A 179 9.81 0.48 -38.12
C LEU A 179 9.10 1.33 -39.20
N VAL A 180 8.56 2.48 -38.78
CA VAL A 180 7.93 3.45 -39.74
C VAL A 180 8.93 3.89 -40.79
N GLU A 181 10.17 4.19 -40.39
CA GLU A 181 11.24 4.57 -41.30
C GLU A 181 11.61 3.43 -42.26
N GLU A 182 11.67 2.19 -41.81
CA GLU A 182 11.91 1.02 -42.65
C GLU A 182 10.84 0.85 -43.73
N PHE A 183 9.56 1.08 -43.42
CA PHE A 183 8.48 1.04 -44.41
C PHE A 183 8.52 2.22 -45.36
N THR A 184 8.69 3.44 -44.84
CA THR A 184 8.68 4.67 -45.67
C THR A 184 9.87 4.76 -46.59
N SER A 185 11.02 4.24 -46.22
CA SER A 185 12.22 4.17 -47.07
C SER A 185 12.21 2.98 -48.06
N GLY A 186 11.22 2.09 -48.01
CA GLY A 186 11.14 0.91 -48.82
C GLY A 186 12.13 -0.21 -48.39
N LYS A 187 12.80 -0.06 -47.27
CA LYS A 187 13.73 -1.07 -46.76
C LYS A 187 12.99 -2.34 -46.28
N ARG A 188 11.75 -2.17 -45.86
CA ARG A 188 10.84 -3.28 -45.47
C ARG A 188 9.61 -3.23 -46.40
N PRO A 189 9.23 -4.33 -47.06
CA PRO A 189 7.99 -4.39 -47.84
C PRO A 189 6.78 -4.32 -46.91
N ALA A 190 5.69 -3.68 -47.37
CA ALA A 190 4.43 -3.58 -46.64
C ALA A 190 3.67 -4.92 -46.65
#